data_8c80b61566247a75fad317b53be155b7
#
_entry.id   8c80b61566247a75fad317b53be155b7
#
_cell.length_a   1.000
_cell.length_b   1.000
_cell.length_c   1.000
_cell.angle_alpha   90.00
_cell.angle_beta   90.00
_cell.angle_gamma   90.00
#
_symmetry.space_group_name_H-M   'P 1'
#
loop_
_entity.id
_entity.type
_entity.pdbx_description
1 polymer ?
#
loop_
_entity_poly.entity_id
_entity_poly.type
_entity_poly.pdbx_seq_one_letter_code
_entity_poly.pdbx_strand_id
1 'polypeptide(L)'
;MRKIEMFKENGFKDKAFSMLLVHESPDFKIINFNFKAGQSLPVHAHDLDGQVSIAIIEGEGEFLAENDQAMPAHTGDVLVCDIRVPHGVRATTDMRVLVHIAPPI
;
A
#
# COMPACT_ATOMS: atom_id res chain seq x y z
N MET A 1 -10.08 -10.49 -20.14
CA MET A 1 -10.23 -9.25 -19.34
C MET A 1 -10.88 -9.59 -18.02
N ARG A 2 -10.37 -9.05 -16.90
CA ARG A 2 -10.84 -9.38 -15.55
C ARG A 2 -11.01 -8.12 -14.71
N LYS A 3 -12.08 -8.06 -13.93
CA LYS A 3 -12.38 -6.95 -13.02
C LYS A 3 -12.43 -7.46 -11.58
N ILE A 4 -11.78 -6.76 -10.68
CA ILE A 4 -11.83 -7.01 -9.23
C ILE A 4 -12.61 -5.86 -8.58
N GLU A 5 -13.65 -6.19 -7.83
CA GLU A 5 -14.43 -5.22 -7.07
C GLU A 5 -13.84 -5.15 -5.65
N MET A 6 -12.78 -4.40 -5.51
CA MET A 6 -11.93 -4.34 -4.32
C MET A 6 -12.72 -4.05 -3.03
N PHE A 7 -13.67 -3.13 -3.07
CA PHE A 7 -14.46 -2.76 -1.90
C PHE A 7 -15.39 -3.88 -1.42
N LYS A 8 -15.83 -4.74 -2.35
CA LYS A 8 -16.68 -5.89 -2.02
C LYS A 8 -15.86 -7.09 -1.56
N GLU A 9 -14.69 -7.28 -2.14
CA GLU A 9 -13.88 -8.49 -1.91
C GLU A 9 -12.94 -8.39 -0.72
N ASN A 10 -12.64 -7.17 -0.25
CA ASN A 10 -11.75 -6.96 0.88
C ASN A 10 -12.33 -5.94 1.86
N GLY A 11 -12.46 -6.35 3.10
CA GLY A 11 -12.91 -5.49 4.20
C GLY A 11 -11.75 -5.06 5.09
N PHE A 12 -12.05 -4.87 6.37
CA PHE A 12 -11.09 -4.49 7.41
C PHE A 12 -11.02 -5.59 8.47
N LYS A 13 -9.87 -5.69 9.13
CA LYS A 13 -9.65 -6.61 10.25
C LYS A 13 -9.24 -5.84 11.49
N ASP A 14 -9.63 -6.34 12.67
CA ASP A 14 -9.35 -5.64 13.93
C ASP A 14 -7.90 -5.75 14.38
N LYS A 15 -7.26 -6.91 14.14
CA LYS A 15 -5.93 -7.20 14.71
C LYS A 15 -4.77 -6.76 13.83
N ALA A 16 -4.99 -6.60 12.54
CA ALA A 16 -3.96 -6.24 11.55
C ALA A 16 -4.62 -5.74 10.27
N PHE A 17 -3.82 -5.20 9.36
CA PHE A 17 -4.34 -4.82 8.05
C PHE A 17 -4.90 -6.03 7.31
N SER A 18 -5.84 -5.78 6.41
CA SER A 18 -6.43 -6.77 5.52
C SER A 18 -5.82 -6.64 4.13
N MET A 19 -5.42 -7.76 3.53
CA MET A 19 -4.73 -7.77 2.25
C MET A 19 -5.51 -8.58 1.22
N LEU A 20 -5.57 -8.05 0.01
CA LEU A 20 -6.13 -8.74 -1.15
C LEU A 20 -5.10 -8.69 -2.29
N LEU A 21 -4.68 -9.87 -2.76
CA LEU A 21 -3.87 -9.94 -3.97
C LEU A 21 -4.78 -9.75 -5.18
N VAL A 22 -4.70 -8.57 -5.80
CA VAL A 22 -5.54 -8.20 -6.95
C VAL A 22 -5.02 -8.86 -8.22
N HIS A 23 -3.71 -8.84 -8.41
CA HIS A 23 -3.08 -9.37 -9.61
C HIS A 23 -1.62 -9.72 -9.36
N GLU A 24 -1.18 -10.81 -9.99
CA GLU A 24 0.23 -11.18 -10.04
C GLU A 24 0.53 -11.81 -11.39
N SER A 25 1.59 -11.34 -12.03
CA SER A 25 2.11 -11.88 -13.29
C SER A 25 3.63 -11.73 -13.30
N PRO A 26 4.34 -12.24 -14.31
CA PRO A 26 5.77 -11.97 -14.46
C PRO A 26 6.11 -10.48 -14.64
N ASP A 27 5.14 -9.66 -15.03
CA ASP A 27 5.37 -8.24 -15.34
C ASP A 27 5.12 -7.31 -14.15
N PHE A 28 4.07 -7.56 -13.36
CA PHE A 28 3.73 -6.69 -12.24
C PHE A 28 2.79 -7.38 -11.24
N LYS A 29 2.64 -6.73 -10.10
CA LYS A 29 1.80 -7.19 -8.99
C LYS A 29 0.97 -6.03 -8.48
N ILE A 30 -0.29 -6.30 -8.14
CA ILE A 30 -1.18 -5.32 -7.51
C ILE A 30 -1.73 -5.91 -6.23
N ILE A 31 -1.58 -5.18 -5.12
CA ILE A 31 -2.08 -5.58 -3.81
C ILE A 31 -2.92 -4.45 -3.24
N ASN A 32 -4.09 -4.79 -2.71
CA ASN A 32 -4.88 -3.86 -1.90
C ASN A 32 -4.62 -4.15 -0.43
N PHE A 33 -4.28 -3.11 0.33
CA PHE A 33 -4.19 -3.15 1.78
C PHE A 33 -5.27 -2.25 2.36
N ASN A 34 -6.05 -2.78 3.29
CA ASN A 34 -7.02 -2.00 4.06
C ASN A 34 -6.57 -1.94 5.52
N PHE A 35 -6.57 -0.74 6.07
CA PHE A 35 -6.13 -0.48 7.45
C PHE A 35 -7.27 0.15 8.24
N LYS A 36 -7.52 -0.34 9.45
CA LYS A 36 -8.27 0.43 10.43
C LYS A 36 -7.37 1.52 11.00
N ALA A 37 -7.98 2.59 11.50
CA ALA A 37 -7.24 3.67 12.15
C ALA A 37 -6.21 3.12 13.15
N GLY A 38 -4.96 3.57 13.03
CA GLY A 38 -3.84 3.14 13.88
C GLY A 38 -3.06 1.95 13.36
N GLN A 39 -3.56 1.23 12.38
CA GLN A 39 -2.81 0.12 11.77
C GLN A 39 -1.79 0.66 10.75
N SER A 40 -0.76 -0.13 10.50
CA SER A 40 0.30 0.29 9.58
C SER A 40 0.91 -0.89 8.83
N LEU A 41 1.48 -0.57 7.68
CA LEU A 41 2.47 -1.39 7.00
C LEU A 41 3.84 -0.80 7.39
N PRO A 42 4.64 -1.50 8.19
CA PRO A 42 5.91 -0.95 8.69
C PRO A 42 6.86 -0.57 7.56
N VAL A 43 7.75 0.38 7.84
CA VAL A 43 8.81 0.77 6.91
C VAL A 43 9.65 -0.45 6.55
N HIS A 44 9.82 -0.67 5.26
CA HIS A 44 10.60 -1.77 4.73
C HIS A 44 11.18 -1.39 3.36
N ALA A 45 12.16 -2.16 2.91
CA ALA A 45 12.77 -2.02 1.60
C ALA A 45 13.23 -3.40 1.13
N HIS A 46 13.37 -3.55 -0.18
CA HIS A 46 13.89 -4.78 -0.77
C HIS A 46 15.14 -4.46 -1.60
N ASP A 47 16.20 -5.24 -1.46
CA ASP A 47 17.42 -5.06 -2.23
C ASP A 47 17.29 -5.69 -3.61
N LEU A 48 16.35 -5.17 -4.39
CA LEU A 48 16.02 -5.62 -5.74
C LEU A 48 15.75 -4.43 -6.63
N ASP A 49 16.00 -4.57 -7.92
CA ASP A 49 15.60 -3.56 -8.90
C ASP A 49 14.07 -3.58 -9.08
N GLY A 50 13.49 -2.41 -9.16
CA GLY A 50 12.07 -2.27 -9.38
C GLY A 50 11.52 -1.01 -8.76
N GLN A 51 10.24 -0.78 -9.02
CA GLN A 51 9.53 0.38 -8.52
C GLN A 51 8.23 -0.04 -7.85
N VAL A 52 7.80 0.78 -6.90
CA VAL A 52 6.55 0.61 -6.19
C VAL A 52 5.76 1.91 -6.24
N SER A 53 4.45 1.79 -6.43
CA SER A 53 3.54 2.91 -6.22
C SER A 53 2.52 2.55 -5.15
N ILE A 54 2.16 3.54 -4.33
CA ILE A 54 1.18 3.39 -3.26
C ILE A 54 0.15 4.49 -3.44
N ALA A 55 -1.07 4.09 -3.82
CA ALA A 55 -2.18 5.02 -4.05
C ALA A 55 -3.18 4.95 -2.90
N ILE A 56 -3.53 6.10 -2.33
CA ILE A 56 -4.55 6.19 -1.30
C ILE A 56 -5.91 6.28 -2.00
N ILE A 57 -6.68 5.20 -1.92
CA ILE A 57 -8.00 5.11 -2.56
C ILE A 57 -9.06 5.75 -1.68
N GLU A 58 -8.95 5.60 -0.37
CA GLU A 58 -9.91 6.13 0.60
C GLU A 58 -9.22 6.31 1.94
N GLY A 59 -9.52 7.41 2.63
CA GLY A 59 -9.02 7.66 3.98
C GLY A 59 -7.80 8.55 4.02
N GLU A 60 -7.23 8.66 5.21
CA GLU A 60 -6.12 9.55 5.52
C GLU A 60 -5.10 8.89 6.43
N GLY A 61 -3.84 9.25 6.24
CA GLY A 61 -2.75 8.73 7.04
C GLY A 61 -1.43 9.38 6.69
N GLU A 62 -0.38 8.58 6.71
CA GLU A 62 0.97 9.03 6.41
C GLU A 62 1.71 8.00 5.58
N PHE A 63 2.52 8.48 4.64
CA PHE A 63 3.59 7.67 4.04
C PHE A 63 4.78 7.73 4.98
N LEU A 64 5.34 6.58 5.31
CA LEU A 64 6.46 6.46 6.23
C LEU A 64 7.77 6.27 5.47
N ALA A 65 8.83 6.91 5.96
CA ALA A 65 10.18 6.79 5.43
C ALA A 65 11.14 6.37 6.55
N GLU A 66 12.42 6.25 6.24
CA GLU A 66 13.44 5.93 7.24
C GLU A 66 13.61 7.08 8.25
N ASN A 67 14.20 6.77 9.41
CA ASN A 67 14.50 7.74 10.47
C ASN A 67 13.25 8.45 11.01
N ASP A 68 12.14 7.73 11.13
CA ASP A 68 10.85 8.23 11.62
C ASP A 68 10.30 9.41 10.83
N GLN A 69 10.78 9.61 9.60
CA GLN A 69 10.22 10.63 8.72
C GLN A 69 8.89 10.15 8.16
N ALA A 70 7.99 11.10 7.96
CA ALA A 70 6.66 10.82 7.43
C ALA A 70 6.16 12.03 6.65
N MET A 71 5.29 11.78 5.67
CA MET A 71 4.56 12.83 5.00
C MET A 71 3.08 12.50 4.94
N PRO A 72 2.20 13.53 4.97
CA PRO A 72 0.77 13.29 4.92
C PRO A 72 0.36 12.50 3.67
N ALA A 73 -0.62 11.62 3.85
CA ALA A 73 -1.22 10.83 2.78
C ALA A 73 -2.74 11.03 2.82
N HIS A 74 -3.30 11.51 1.72
CA HIS A 74 -4.71 11.82 1.58
C HIS A 74 -5.31 11.02 0.42
N THR A 75 -6.62 10.85 0.44
CA THR A 75 -7.35 10.24 -0.68
C THR A 75 -6.92 10.89 -2.00
N GLY A 76 -6.50 10.08 -2.96
CA GLY A 76 -6.03 10.55 -4.26
C GLY A 76 -4.53 10.75 -4.37
N ASP A 77 -3.78 10.68 -3.26
CA ASP A 77 -2.33 10.79 -3.30
C ASP A 77 -1.69 9.50 -3.77
N VAL A 78 -0.60 9.63 -4.51
CA VAL A 78 0.19 8.48 -4.98
C VAL A 78 1.66 8.70 -4.64
N LEU A 79 2.24 7.78 -3.88
CA LEU A 79 3.69 7.73 -3.66
C LEU A 79 4.31 6.84 -4.72
N VAL A 80 5.44 7.27 -5.28
CA VAL A 80 6.22 6.44 -6.21
C VAL A 80 7.67 6.46 -5.76
N CYS A 81 8.29 5.30 -5.64
CA CYS A 81 9.72 5.22 -5.33
C CYS A 81 10.32 3.92 -5.87
N ASP A 82 11.64 3.89 -5.88
CA ASP A 82 12.36 2.64 -6.13
C ASP A 82 12.14 1.71 -4.94
N ILE A 83 12.09 0.42 -5.21
CA ILE A 83 11.78 -0.59 -4.20
C ILE A 83 12.86 -0.67 -3.09
N ARG A 84 14.07 -0.18 -3.40
CA ARG A 84 15.16 -0.09 -2.43
C ARG A 84 15.00 1.06 -1.43
N VAL A 85 14.16 2.04 -1.74
CA VAL A 85 13.91 3.17 -0.84
C VAL A 85 12.98 2.72 0.27
N PRO A 86 13.36 2.88 1.54
CA PRO A 86 12.49 2.52 2.67
C PRO A 86 11.15 3.23 2.60
N HIS A 87 10.07 2.48 2.74
CA HIS A 87 8.71 2.99 2.61
C HIS A 87 7.74 2.19 3.47
N GLY A 88 6.68 2.83 3.88
CA GLY A 88 5.59 2.24 4.65
C GLY A 88 4.37 3.14 4.65
N VAL A 89 3.32 2.72 5.34
CA VAL A 89 2.06 3.47 5.43
C VAL A 89 1.49 3.31 6.83
N ARG A 90 0.94 4.39 7.39
CA ARG A 90 0.20 4.34 8.65
C ARG A 90 -1.15 5.03 8.47
N ALA A 91 -2.21 4.37 8.90
CA ALA A 91 -3.56 4.91 8.81
C ALA A 91 -3.89 5.78 10.02
N THR A 92 -4.39 6.99 9.78
CA THR A 92 -4.95 7.86 10.81
C THR A 92 -6.46 7.64 10.93
N THR A 93 -7.12 7.44 9.80
CA THR A 93 -8.51 6.97 9.72
C THR A 93 -8.51 5.58 9.08
N ASP A 94 -9.66 4.94 9.00
CA ASP A 94 -9.79 3.75 8.17
C ASP A 94 -9.37 4.11 6.75
N MET A 95 -8.53 3.28 6.13
CA MET A 95 -7.86 3.63 4.89
C MET A 95 -7.75 2.44 3.96
N ARG A 96 -7.98 2.68 2.66
CA ARG A 96 -7.80 1.70 1.60
C ARG A 96 -6.68 2.15 0.68
N VAL A 97 -5.76 1.23 0.40
CA VAL A 97 -4.54 1.53 -0.35
C VAL A 97 -4.35 0.52 -1.46
N LEU A 98 -3.90 0.97 -2.61
CA LEU A 98 -3.59 0.12 -3.74
C LEU A 98 -2.10 0.24 -4.07
N VAL A 99 -1.41 -0.88 -4.05
CA VAL A 99 0.04 -0.96 -4.27
C VAL A 99 0.31 -1.66 -5.59
N HIS A 100 1.15 -1.04 -6.42
CA HIS A 100 1.67 -1.64 -7.66
C HIS A 100 3.16 -1.86 -7.52
N ILE A 101 3.63 -3.03 -7.92
CA ILE A 101 5.06 -3.40 -7.85
C ILE A 101 5.46 -3.96 -9.21
N ALA A 102 6.51 -3.42 -9.80
CA ALA A 102 7.03 -3.90 -11.09
C ALA A 102 8.57 -3.84 -11.08
N PRO A 103 9.24 -4.98 -11.36
CA PRO A 103 8.69 -6.33 -11.47
C PRO A 103 8.16 -6.86 -10.12
N PRO A 104 7.34 -7.92 -10.12
CA PRO A 104 6.80 -8.46 -8.88
C PRO A 104 7.89 -9.12 -8.03
N ILE A 105 7.71 -9.01 -6.72
CA ILE A 105 8.61 -9.60 -5.72
C ILE A 105 7.87 -10.49 -4.76
#